data_fca3a80fc30a02645f212b77dc97215a
#
_entry.id   fca3a80fc30a02645f212b77dc97215a
#
_cell.length_a   1.000
_cell.length_b   1.000
_cell.length_c   1.000
_cell.angle_alpha   90.00
_cell.angle_beta   90.00
_cell.angle_gamma   90.00
#
_symmetry.space_group_name_H-M   'P 1'
#
loop_
_entity.id
_entity.type
_entity.pdbx_description
1 polymer ?
#
loop_
_entity_poly.entity_id
_entity_poly.type
_entity_poly.pdbx_seq_one_letter_code
_entity_poly.pdbx_strand_id
1 'polypeptide(L)'
;QKNFSEKIAQLKNIWISLSKSTIPADVNFEVNNNNYVTFGSCNNICKINDTVINTWAAILKNVKNSKLILKYHTIFGDKYIKKNILDKFINSGAKEDQIIFEGNSPRKEYFEKFNNIDIALDPFPYNGGTTSFETSYMGVPMLTMRNDTCIMRYGESVNNNLKMSNWIAENTEDYIEKGITFANKDFLIKLKKENRNNALKSMLFDNLKYSDDYYSLLTKIIKK
;
A
#
# COMPACT_ATOMS: atom_id res chain seq x y z
N GLN A 1 21.49 -11.61 4.51
CA GLN A 1 22.93 -11.40 4.79
C GLN A 1 23.75 -11.25 3.50
N LYS A 2 23.45 -11.98 2.42
CA LYS A 2 24.23 -11.94 1.16
C LYS A 2 24.39 -10.54 0.52
N ASN A 3 23.45 -9.64 0.79
CA ASN A 3 23.41 -8.29 0.19
C ASN A 3 24.08 -7.22 1.07
N PHE A 4 24.70 -7.62 2.19
CA PHE A 4 25.32 -6.70 3.15
C PHE A 4 26.69 -7.21 3.56
N SER A 5 27.69 -6.32 3.58
CA SER A 5 29.03 -6.59 4.10
C SER A 5 29.04 -6.66 5.63
N GLU A 6 28.16 -5.86 6.25
CA GLU A 6 28.04 -5.76 7.70
C GLU A 6 27.13 -6.84 8.29
N LYS A 7 27.27 -7.09 9.58
CA LYS A 7 26.39 -7.97 10.32
C LYS A 7 25.01 -7.30 10.49
N ILE A 8 23.96 -7.96 10.02
CA ILE A 8 22.60 -7.44 10.14
C ILE A 8 22.13 -7.52 11.59
N ALA A 9 21.62 -6.41 12.10
CA ALA A 9 20.87 -6.32 13.34
C ALA A 9 19.40 -6.04 13.01
N GLN A 10 18.54 -7.01 13.25
CA GLN A 10 17.14 -6.95 12.86
C GLN A 10 16.23 -6.62 14.06
N LEU A 11 15.36 -5.63 13.90
CA LEU A 11 14.27 -5.38 14.83
C LEU A 11 13.25 -6.52 14.78
N LYS A 12 12.63 -6.80 15.92
CA LYS A 12 11.76 -7.96 16.08
C LYS A 12 10.46 -7.85 15.29
N ASN A 13 9.88 -6.65 15.21
CA ASN A 13 8.52 -6.47 14.70
C ASN A 13 8.45 -5.68 13.40
N ILE A 14 9.00 -4.47 13.37
CA ILE A 14 8.88 -3.55 12.22
C ILE A 14 10.14 -2.67 12.14
N TRP A 15 10.52 -2.24 10.93
CA TRP A 15 11.73 -1.42 10.70
C TRP A 15 11.54 0.06 11.07
N ILE A 16 10.30 0.54 11.14
CA ILE A 16 9.92 1.91 11.49
C ILE A 16 8.53 1.90 12.12
N SER A 17 8.20 2.88 12.94
CA SER A 17 6.85 3.15 13.43
C SER A 17 6.43 4.55 13.01
N LEU A 18 5.17 4.74 12.59
CA LEU A 18 4.65 6.04 12.22
C LEU A 18 3.97 6.71 13.42
N SER A 19 4.36 7.96 13.72
CA SER A 19 3.69 8.72 14.77
C SER A 19 2.28 9.13 14.34
N LYS A 20 1.28 8.84 15.18
CA LYS A 20 -0.10 9.29 14.97
C LYS A 20 -0.21 10.82 14.90
N SER A 21 0.72 11.55 15.50
CA SER A 21 0.77 13.03 15.44
C SER A 21 1.04 13.58 14.02
N THR A 22 1.54 12.75 13.11
CA THR A 22 1.73 13.14 11.70
C THR A 22 0.45 13.08 10.87
N ILE A 23 -0.63 12.54 11.45
CA ILE A 23 -1.94 12.37 10.83
C ILE A 23 -2.87 13.44 11.39
N PRO A 24 -3.62 14.17 10.57
CA PRO A 24 -4.57 15.16 11.05
C PRO A 24 -5.60 14.53 11.98
N ALA A 25 -5.81 15.16 13.15
CA ALA A 25 -6.67 14.60 14.19
C ALA A 25 -8.16 14.53 13.77
N ASP A 26 -8.56 15.39 12.84
CA ASP A 26 -9.93 15.53 12.35
C ASP A 26 -10.19 14.77 11.03
N VAL A 27 -9.32 13.79 10.67
CA VAL A 27 -9.54 12.94 9.52
C VAL A 27 -10.80 12.11 9.71
N ASN A 28 -11.73 12.27 8.77
CA ASN A 28 -12.93 11.45 8.73
C ASN A 28 -12.62 10.05 8.15
N PHE A 29 -13.18 9.03 8.79
CA PHE A 29 -13.10 7.65 8.33
C PHE A 29 -14.46 7.17 7.87
N GLU A 30 -14.54 6.84 6.58
CA GLU A 30 -15.73 6.29 5.96
C GLU A 30 -15.40 5.04 5.15
N VAL A 31 -16.42 4.25 4.88
CA VAL A 31 -16.31 3.09 3.99
C VAL A 31 -17.05 3.39 2.70
N ASN A 32 -16.36 3.18 1.59
CA ASN A 32 -16.92 3.35 0.25
C ASN A 32 -18.05 2.36 -0.01
N ASN A 33 -19.24 2.85 -0.31
CA ASN A 33 -20.44 2.06 -0.62
C ASN A 33 -20.80 2.04 -2.12
N ASN A 34 -19.88 2.42 -3.00
CA ASN A 34 -20.10 2.31 -4.44
C ASN A 34 -20.35 0.84 -4.84
N ASN A 35 -21.09 0.64 -5.91
CA ASN A 35 -21.40 -0.68 -6.46
C ASN A 35 -20.26 -1.29 -7.30
N TYR A 36 -19.07 -0.71 -7.25
CA TYR A 36 -17.85 -1.19 -7.92
C TYR A 36 -16.68 -1.21 -6.95
N VAL A 37 -15.67 -2.02 -7.27
CA VAL A 37 -14.43 -2.08 -6.50
C VAL A 37 -13.48 -0.99 -6.95
N THR A 38 -12.97 -0.23 -6.00
CA THR A 38 -11.95 0.79 -6.25
C THR A 38 -10.59 0.29 -5.76
N PHE A 39 -9.71 0.01 -6.68
CA PHE A 39 -8.29 -0.15 -6.41
C PHE A 39 -7.63 1.22 -6.28
N GLY A 40 -6.52 1.33 -5.57
CA GLY A 40 -5.80 2.58 -5.47
C GLY A 40 -4.33 2.45 -5.15
N SER A 41 -3.53 3.40 -5.61
CA SER A 41 -2.13 3.55 -5.20
C SER A 41 -1.78 5.02 -5.03
N CYS A 42 -1.33 5.37 -3.81
CA CYS A 42 -0.84 6.72 -3.48
C CYS A 42 0.71 6.75 -3.46
N ASN A 43 1.34 5.87 -4.21
CA ASN A 43 2.79 5.76 -4.28
C ASN A 43 3.40 6.68 -5.34
N ASN A 44 4.70 6.95 -5.15
CA ASN A 44 5.49 7.66 -6.15
C ASN A 44 5.42 6.93 -7.50
N ILE A 45 5.13 7.70 -8.55
CA ILE A 45 4.98 7.19 -9.91
C ILE A 45 6.22 6.48 -10.43
N CYS A 46 7.42 6.87 -9.98
CA CYS A 46 8.67 6.19 -10.34
C CYS A 46 8.73 4.72 -9.89
N LYS A 47 7.83 4.31 -8.99
CA LYS A 47 7.69 2.91 -8.58
C LYS A 47 6.75 2.10 -9.48
N ILE A 48 5.97 2.78 -10.32
CA ILE A 48 4.97 2.18 -11.21
C ILE A 48 5.62 1.93 -12.57
N ASN A 49 6.41 0.86 -12.65
CA ASN A 49 7.08 0.41 -13.87
C ASN A 49 6.15 -0.41 -14.77
N ASP A 50 6.62 -0.81 -15.95
CA ASP A 50 5.81 -1.53 -16.92
C ASP A 50 5.29 -2.88 -16.38
N THR A 51 6.07 -3.60 -15.57
CA THR A 51 5.62 -4.85 -14.95
C THR A 51 4.46 -4.59 -13.99
N VAL A 52 4.53 -3.54 -13.18
CA VAL A 52 3.44 -3.13 -12.28
C VAL A 52 2.19 -2.75 -13.09
N ILE A 53 2.35 -1.96 -14.15
CA ILE A 53 1.23 -1.55 -15.02
C ILE A 53 0.57 -2.78 -15.64
N ASN A 54 1.33 -3.70 -16.20
CA ASN A 54 0.81 -4.94 -16.81
C ASN A 54 0.05 -5.78 -15.78
N THR A 55 0.59 -5.93 -14.59
CA THR A 55 -0.02 -6.69 -13.48
C THR A 55 -1.34 -6.06 -13.04
N TRP A 56 -1.36 -4.74 -12.81
CA TRP A 56 -2.56 -4.03 -12.39
C TRP A 56 -3.63 -3.96 -13.49
N ALA A 57 -3.21 -3.78 -14.75
CA ALA A 57 -4.12 -3.86 -15.91
C ALA A 57 -4.78 -5.25 -16.04
N ALA A 58 -4.03 -6.33 -15.77
CA ALA A 58 -4.57 -7.69 -15.77
C ALA A 58 -5.65 -7.87 -14.69
N ILE A 59 -5.49 -7.28 -13.49
CA ILE A 59 -6.52 -7.27 -12.46
C ILE A 59 -7.77 -6.52 -12.97
N LEU A 60 -7.59 -5.29 -13.47
CA LEU A 60 -8.69 -4.45 -13.96
C LEU A 60 -9.48 -5.11 -15.10
N LYS A 61 -8.78 -5.79 -16.01
CA LYS A 61 -9.39 -6.53 -17.12
C LYS A 61 -10.33 -7.64 -16.63
N ASN A 62 -9.96 -8.31 -15.55
CA ASN A 62 -10.72 -9.42 -14.99
C ASN A 62 -11.80 -8.96 -13.98
N VAL A 63 -11.57 -7.86 -13.26
CA VAL A 63 -12.57 -7.23 -12.39
C VAL A 63 -13.26 -6.10 -13.16
N LYS A 64 -14.20 -6.47 -14.04
CA LYS A 64 -14.81 -5.55 -15.02
C LYS A 64 -15.50 -4.34 -14.41
N ASN A 65 -16.10 -4.48 -13.24
CA ASN A 65 -16.73 -3.36 -12.52
C ASN A 65 -15.79 -2.81 -11.46
N SER A 66 -14.67 -2.23 -11.90
CA SER A 66 -13.65 -1.67 -11.02
C SER A 66 -13.03 -0.39 -11.58
N LYS A 67 -12.45 0.40 -10.68
CA LYS A 67 -11.67 1.61 -10.97
C LYS A 67 -10.30 1.49 -10.33
N LEU A 68 -9.31 2.22 -10.85
CA LEU A 68 -7.98 2.39 -10.24
C LEU A 68 -7.71 3.87 -10.04
N ILE A 69 -7.53 4.29 -8.80
CA ILE A 69 -7.10 5.65 -8.45
C ILE A 69 -5.58 5.66 -8.33
N LEU A 70 -4.93 6.48 -9.13
CA LEU A 70 -3.49 6.80 -9.04
C LEU A 70 -3.35 8.21 -8.51
N LYS A 71 -2.81 8.36 -7.30
CA LYS A 71 -2.67 9.65 -6.62
C LYS A 71 -1.23 9.89 -6.20
N TYR A 72 -0.62 10.96 -6.73
CA TYR A 72 0.71 11.35 -6.29
C TYR A 72 1.02 12.81 -6.65
N HIS A 73 1.27 13.67 -5.66
CA HIS A 73 1.70 15.06 -5.78
C HIS A 73 1.13 15.80 -7.02
N THR A 74 1.90 16.73 -7.57
CA THR A 74 1.52 17.53 -8.76
C THR A 74 1.79 16.82 -10.09
N ILE A 75 2.44 15.65 -10.08
CA ILE A 75 2.94 15.01 -11.30
C ILE A 75 1.82 14.63 -12.28
N PHE A 76 0.65 14.28 -11.75
CA PHE A 76 -0.54 14.02 -12.57
C PHE A 76 -1.26 15.30 -13.08
N GLY A 77 -0.71 16.49 -12.81
CA GLY A 77 -1.06 17.72 -13.51
C GLY A 77 -0.40 17.81 -14.89
N ASP A 78 0.71 17.09 -15.11
CA ASP A 78 1.39 17.01 -16.40
C ASP A 78 0.61 16.11 -17.37
N LYS A 79 0.15 16.72 -18.50
CA LYS A 79 -0.67 16.04 -19.50
C LYS A 79 0.09 14.91 -20.23
N TYR A 80 1.40 15.05 -20.45
CA TYR A 80 2.22 14.07 -21.16
C TYR A 80 2.46 12.85 -20.30
N ILE A 81 2.81 13.06 -19.03
CA ILE A 81 3.00 11.96 -18.06
C ILE A 81 1.69 11.18 -17.89
N LYS A 82 0.60 11.91 -17.68
CA LYS A 82 -0.74 11.31 -17.52
C LYS A 82 -1.13 10.48 -18.74
N LYS A 83 -0.96 11.06 -19.96
CA LYS A 83 -1.26 10.36 -21.20
C LYS A 83 -0.39 9.11 -21.38
N ASN A 84 0.91 9.22 -21.15
CA ASN A 84 1.84 8.08 -21.31
C ASN A 84 1.44 6.90 -20.40
N ILE A 85 1.10 7.17 -19.14
CA ILE A 85 0.69 6.12 -18.20
C ILE A 85 -0.66 5.52 -18.63
N LEU A 86 -1.61 6.36 -19.01
CA LEU A 86 -2.92 5.92 -19.47
C LEU A 86 -2.78 5.00 -20.70
N ASP A 87 -1.99 5.43 -21.70
CA ASP A 87 -1.74 4.64 -22.92
C ASP A 87 -1.13 3.26 -22.58
N LYS A 88 -0.20 3.20 -21.61
CA LYS A 88 0.36 1.94 -21.14
C LYS A 88 -0.68 1.01 -20.51
N PHE A 89 -1.57 1.54 -19.66
CA PHE A 89 -2.66 0.77 -19.07
C PHE A 89 -3.63 0.23 -20.13
N ILE A 90 -4.00 1.08 -21.11
CA ILE A 90 -4.89 0.71 -22.22
C ILE A 90 -4.24 -0.39 -23.08
N ASN A 91 -2.97 -0.22 -23.44
CA ASN A 91 -2.20 -1.21 -24.22
C ASN A 91 -2.07 -2.55 -23.47
N SER A 92 -2.11 -2.53 -22.14
CA SER A 92 -2.09 -3.72 -21.28
C SER A 92 -3.49 -4.31 -21.02
N GLY A 93 -4.54 -3.72 -21.60
CA GLY A 93 -5.92 -4.26 -21.61
C GLY A 93 -6.87 -3.67 -20.57
N ALA A 94 -6.48 -2.64 -19.83
CA ALA A 94 -7.41 -1.84 -19.02
C ALA A 94 -8.25 -0.91 -19.92
N LYS A 95 -9.40 -0.47 -19.43
CA LYS A 95 -10.22 0.54 -20.12
C LYS A 95 -9.86 1.94 -19.61
N GLU A 96 -9.97 2.92 -20.49
CA GLU A 96 -9.69 4.32 -20.13
C GLU A 96 -10.53 4.81 -18.95
N ASP A 97 -11.81 4.47 -18.94
CA ASP A 97 -12.74 4.86 -17.89
C ASP A 97 -12.48 4.18 -16.53
N GLN A 98 -11.61 3.18 -16.47
CA GLN A 98 -11.18 2.54 -15.22
C GLN A 98 -10.06 3.33 -14.51
N ILE A 99 -9.32 4.20 -15.19
CA ILE A 99 -8.14 4.86 -14.63
C ILE A 99 -8.47 6.29 -14.20
N ILE A 100 -8.29 6.58 -12.92
CA ILE A 100 -8.53 7.89 -12.33
C ILE A 100 -7.20 8.45 -11.82
N PHE A 101 -6.83 9.63 -12.28
CA PHE A 101 -5.63 10.33 -11.82
C PHE A 101 -6.00 11.45 -10.87
N GLU A 102 -5.37 11.46 -9.69
CA GLU A 102 -5.51 12.51 -8.70
C GLU A 102 -4.16 13.16 -8.37
N GLY A 103 -4.16 14.47 -8.31
CA GLY A 103 -2.98 15.27 -7.97
C GLY A 103 -2.85 15.52 -6.46
N ASN A 104 -2.13 16.60 -6.15
CA ASN A 104 -1.91 17.05 -4.79
C ASN A 104 -3.22 17.48 -4.11
N SER A 105 -3.27 17.34 -2.79
CA SER A 105 -4.36 17.80 -1.94
C SER A 105 -3.82 18.15 -0.55
N PRO A 106 -4.49 18.99 0.23
CA PRO A 106 -4.19 19.19 1.64
C PRO A 106 -4.10 17.87 2.40
N ARG A 107 -3.32 17.84 3.48
CA ARG A 107 -3.01 16.59 4.21
C ARG A 107 -4.26 15.84 4.69
N LYS A 108 -5.26 16.54 5.20
CA LYS A 108 -6.53 15.95 5.62
C LYS A 108 -7.25 15.27 4.45
N GLU A 109 -7.45 16.01 3.37
CA GLU A 109 -8.10 15.49 2.16
C GLU A 109 -7.34 14.32 1.54
N TYR A 110 -5.99 14.33 1.63
CA TYR A 110 -5.16 13.20 1.20
C TYR A 110 -5.53 11.93 1.96
N PHE A 111 -5.68 11.99 3.29
CA PHE A 111 -6.12 10.84 4.07
C PHE A 111 -7.57 10.43 3.75
N GLU A 112 -8.46 11.40 3.60
CA GLU A 112 -9.87 11.13 3.30
C GLU A 112 -10.07 10.48 1.91
N LYS A 113 -9.11 10.62 0.99
CA LYS A 113 -9.13 9.90 -0.29
C LYS A 113 -9.05 8.37 -0.13
N PHE A 114 -8.39 7.87 0.90
CA PHE A 114 -8.39 6.44 1.19
C PHE A 114 -9.78 5.89 1.53
N ASN A 115 -10.74 6.75 1.90
CA ASN A 115 -12.13 6.33 2.06
C ASN A 115 -12.72 5.78 0.77
N ASN A 116 -12.28 6.28 -0.38
CA ASN A 116 -12.74 5.86 -1.70
C ASN A 116 -12.01 4.62 -2.23
N ILE A 117 -10.98 4.12 -1.55
CA ILE A 117 -10.19 2.97 -1.95
C ILE A 117 -10.63 1.74 -1.17
N ASP A 118 -10.92 0.66 -1.87
CA ASP A 118 -11.30 -0.63 -1.29
C ASP A 118 -10.09 -1.55 -1.12
N ILE A 119 -9.17 -1.55 -2.09
CA ILE A 119 -7.92 -2.32 -2.06
C ILE A 119 -6.77 -1.41 -2.50
N ALA A 120 -5.75 -1.28 -1.68
CA ALA A 120 -4.52 -0.62 -2.08
C ALA A 120 -3.61 -1.60 -2.83
N LEU A 121 -3.12 -1.18 -4.00
CA LEU A 121 -2.14 -1.92 -4.78
C LEU A 121 -0.74 -1.35 -4.51
N ASP A 122 0.08 -2.16 -3.85
CA ASP A 122 1.45 -1.79 -3.51
C ASP A 122 2.39 -2.11 -4.69
N PRO A 123 3.18 -1.14 -5.17
CA PRO A 123 4.07 -1.36 -6.30
C PRO A 123 5.26 -2.26 -5.92
N PHE A 124 5.84 -2.89 -6.93
CA PHE A 124 7.01 -3.73 -6.82
C PHE A 124 7.97 -3.50 -8.00
N PRO A 125 9.28 -3.78 -7.86
CA PRO A 125 9.96 -4.37 -6.71
C PRO A 125 10.19 -3.39 -5.54
N TYR A 126 9.81 -2.12 -5.67
CA TYR A 126 9.97 -1.12 -4.61
C TYR A 126 8.63 -0.81 -3.93
N ASN A 127 8.39 -1.46 -2.80
CA ASN A 127 7.15 -1.30 -2.04
C ASN A 127 6.95 0.12 -1.48
N GLY A 128 5.73 0.41 -1.08
CA GLY A 128 5.40 1.59 -0.29
C GLY A 128 6.16 1.61 1.05
N GLY A 129 6.59 2.79 1.46
CA GLY A 129 7.11 3.04 2.80
C GLY A 129 6.04 3.69 3.66
N THR A 130 6.14 5.01 3.88
CA THR A 130 5.16 5.80 4.66
C THR A 130 3.73 5.60 4.16
N THR A 131 3.53 5.53 2.84
CA THR A 131 2.22 5.32 2.21
C THR A 131 1.54 4.03 2.70
N SER A 132 2.30 2.95 2.95
CA SER A 132 1.73 1.70 3.45
C SER A 132 1.19 1.84 4.87
N PHE A 133 1.83 2.66 5.72
CA PHE A 133 1.31 3.00 7.05
C PHE A 133 0.05 3.87 6.96
N GLU A 134 0.04 4.88 6.08
CA GLU A 134 -1.11 5.75 5.86
C GLU A 134 -2.32 4.95 5.36
N THR A 135 -2.09 4.03 4.41
CA THR A 135 -3.07 3.05 3.93
C THR A 135 -3.64 2.23 5.08
N SER A 136 -2.76 1.68 5.93
CA SER A 136 -3.14 0.86 7.07
C SER A 136 -3.91 1.67 8.14
N TYR A 137 -3.49 2.93 8.37
CA TYR A 137 -4.21 3.83 9.29
C TYR A 137 -5.65 4.04 8.84
N MET A 138 -5.88 4.17 7.54
CA MET A 138 -7.22 4.31 6.95
C MET A 138 -7.94 2.96 6.74
N GLY A 139 -7.38 1.87 7.27
CA GLY A 139 -7.98 0.54 7.25
C GLY A 139 -8.05 -0.12 5.88
N VAL A 140 -7.48 0.49 4.84
CA VAL A 140 -7.50 -0.07 3.50
C VAL A 140 -6.62 -1.32 3.44
N PRO A 141 -7.16 -2.49 3.08
CA PRO A 141 -6.35 -3.69 2.89
C PRO A 141 -5.39 -3.48 1.71
N MET A 142 -4.14 -3.88 1.90
CA MET A 142 -3.08 -3.65 0.93
C MET A 142 -2.60 -4.97 0.34
N LEU A 143 -2.75 -5.13 -0.97
CA LEU A 143 -2.13 -6.22 -1.71
C LEU A 143 -0.68 -5.83 -2.03
N THR A 144 0.27 -6.63 -1.57
CA THR A 144 1.71 -6.40 -1.75
C THR A 144 2.38 -7.67 -2.27
N MET A 145 3.57 -7.54 -2.85
CA MET A 145 4.39 -8.67 -3.29
C MET A 145 5.73 -8.62 -2.57
N ARG A 146 6.15 -9.76 -2.02
CA ARG A 146 7.47 -9.92 -1.40
C ARG A 146 8.52 -10.29 -2.43
N ASN A 147 9.78 -9.95 -2.14
CA ASN A 147 10.94 -10.36 -2.92
C ASN A 147 12.19 -10.36 -2.01
N ASP A 148 13.39 -10.50 -2.59
CA ASP A 148 14.63 -10.85 -1.87
C ASP A 148 15.30 -9.69 -1.11
N THR A 149 15.02 -8.44 -1.44
CA THR A 149 15.68 -7.29 -0.80
C THR A 149 14.81 -6.63 0.27
N CYS A 150 15.41 -5.89 1.19
CA CYS A 150 14.72 -5.22 2.28
C CYS A 150 13.59 -4.30 1.78
N ILE A 151 13.87 -3.46 0.77
CA ILE A 151 12.87 -2.52 0.22
C ILE A 151 11.71 -3.22 -0.51
N MET A 152 11.93 -4.44 -0.95
CA MET A 152 10.92 -5.29 -1.59
C MET A 152 10.06 -6.07 -0.59
N ARG A 153 10.28 -5.86 0.72
CA ARG A 153 9.60 -6.55 1.82
C ARG A 153 8.94 -5.60 2.81
N TYR A 154 8.87 -4.32 2.49
CA TYR A 154 8.21 -3.34 3.35
C TYR A 154 6.72 -3.63 3.49
N GLY A 155 6.03 -3.91 2.39
CA GLY A 155 4.62 -4.28 2.39
C GLY A 155 4.35 -5.58 3.14
N GLU A 156 5.19 -6.61 2.95
CA GLU A 156 5.15 -7.86 3.71
C GLU A 156 5.22 -7.60 5.23
N SER A 157 6.17 -6.78 5.66
CA SER A 157 6.34 -6.45 7.07
C SER A 157 5.12 -5.74 7.65
N VAL A 158 4.52 -4.81 6.91
CA VAL A 158 3.27 -4.13 7.31
C VAL A 158 2.13 -5.13 7.42
N ASN A 159 1.89 -5.95 6.40
CA ASN A 159 0.79 -6.91 6.38
C ASN A 159 0.91 -7.98 7.48
N ASN A 160 2.12 -8.44 7.78
CA ASN A 160 2.35 -9.38 8.90
C ASN A 160 1.97 -8.76 10.25
N ASN A 161 2.25 -7.47 10.48
CA ASN A 161 1.83 -6.75 11.68
C ASN A 161 0.30 -6.59 11.78
N LEU A 162 -0.39 -6.62 10.64
CA LEU A 162 -1.86 -6.57 10.55
C LEU A 162 -2.52 -7.96 10.57
N LYS A 163 -1.73 -9.04 10.63
CA LYS A 163 -2.20 -10.44 10.48
C LYS A 163 -2.85 -10.70 9.12
N MET A 164 -2.35 -10.04 8.08
CA MET A 164 -2.84 -10.10 6.70
C MET A 164 -1.86 -10.83 5.78
N SER A 165 -1.26 -11.95 6.22
CA SER A 165 -0.27 -12.70 5.45
C SER A 165 -0.81 -13.24 4.11
N ASN A 166 -2.10 -13.52 4.02
CA ASN A 166 -2.77 -13.92 2.78
C ASN A 166 -2.84 -12.80 1.71
N TRP A 167 -2.59 -11.54 2.10
CA TRP A 167 -2.48 -10.39 1.21
C TRP A 167 -1.05 -10.13 0.71
N ILE A 168 -0.15 -11.07 0.91
CA ILE A 168 1.24 -11.03 0.44
C ILE A 168 1.36 -12.00 -0.73
N ALA A 169 1.67 -11.48 -1.91
CA ALA A 169 1.87 -12.28 -3.11
C ALA A 169 3.34 -12.75 -3.22
N GLU A 170 3.52 -13.94 -3.80
CA GLU A 170 4.83 -14.56 -4.02
C GLU A 170 5.45 -14.14 -5.37
N ASN A 171 4.60 -13.88 -6.37
CA ASN A 171 4.96 -13.51 -7.74
C ASN A 171 3.82 -12.72 -8.41
N THR A 172 4.00 -12.33 -9.65
CA THR A 172 3.02 -11.55 -10.42
C THR A 172 1.72 -12.28 -10.66
N GLU A 173 1.76 -13.57 -10.90
CA GLU A 173 0.60 -14.43 -11.14
C GLU A 173 -0.26 -14.52 -9.87
N ASP A 174 0.36 -14.78 -8.72
CA ASP A 174 -0.31 -14.82 -7.41
C ASP A 174 -0.85 -13.43 -7.03
N TYR A 175 -0.14 -12.34 -7.39
CA TYR A 175 -0.62 -10.98 -7.18
C TYR A 175 -1.91 -10.71 -7.96
N ILE A 176 -1.95 -11.13 -9.24
CA ILE A 176 -3.15 -10.99 -10.09
C ILE A 176 -4.30 -11.83 -9.53
N GLU A 177 -4.06 -13.08 -9.21
CA GLU A 177 -5.07 -14.01 -8.67
C GLU A 177 -5.69 -13.46 -7.38
N LYS A 178 -4.86 -13.00 -6.42
CA LYS A 178 -5.31 -12.38 -5.18
C LYS A 178 -6.09 -11.09 -5.44
N GLY A 179 -5.62 -10.23 -6.35
CA GLY A 179 -6.30 -9.00 -6.72
C GLY A 179 -7.71 -9.23 -7.27
N ILE A 180 -7.88 -10.30 -8.04
CA ILE A 180 -9.19 -10.73 -8.58
C ILE A 180 -10.05 -11.35 -7.48
N THR A 181 -9.50 -12.29 -6.73
CA THR A 181 -10.23 -13.07 -5.71
C THR A 181 -10.74 -12.19 -4.57
N PHE A 182 -9.94 -11.22 -4.12
CA PHE A 182 -10.30 -10.32 -3.03
C PHE A 182 -11.22 -9.17 -3.44
N ALA A 183 -11.49 -9.00 -4.73
CA ALA A 183 -12.36 -7.95 -5.25
C ALA A 183 -13.85 -8.22 -5.00
N ASN A 184 -14.21 -8.49 -3.74
CA ASN A 184 -15.58 -8.67 -3.28
C ASN A 184 -15.98 -7.51 -2.36
N LYS A 185 -16.94 -6.69 -2.79
CA LYS A 185 -17.30 -5.44 -2.14
C LYS A 185 -17.80 -5.63 -0.71
N ASP A 186 -18.69 -6.58 -0.47
CA ASP A 186 -19.26 -6.83 0.86
C ASP A 186 -18.20 -7.30 1.86
N PHE A 187 -17.28 -8.14 1.40
CA PHE A 187 -16.13 -8.57 2.17
C PHE A 187 -15.21 -7.39 2.51
N LEU A 188 -14.90 -6.54 1.52
CA LEU A 188 -14.00 -5.39 1.68
C LEU A 188 -14.55 -4.33 2.65
N ILE A 189 -15.85 -4.09 2.64
CA ILE A 189 -16.51 -3.18 3.59
C ILE A 189 -16.28 -3.62 5.04
N LYS A 190 -16.44 -4.90 5.32
CA LYS A 190 -16.22 -5.48 6.66
C LYS A 190 -14.74 -5.45 7.02
N LEU A 191 -13.89 -5.92 6.11
CA LEU A 191 -12.46 -6.00 6.31
C LEU A 191 -11.83 -4.63 6.59
N LYS A 192 -12.26 -3.57 5.89
CA LYS A 192 -11.71 -2.22 6.07
C LYS A 192 -11.90 -1.69 7.49
N LYS A 193 -13.08 -1.92 8.10
CA LYS A 193 -13.36 -1.54 9.49
C LYS A 193 -12.50 -2.32 10.48
N GLU A 194 -12.40 -3.63 10.28
CA GLU A 194 -11.59 -4.51 11.11
C GLU A 194 -10.10 -4.19 11.00
N ASN A 195 -9.61 -4.01 9.77
CA ASN A 195 -8.21 -3.70 9.50
C ASN A 195 -7.77 -2.38 10.14
N ARG A 196 -8.62 -1.33 10.11
CA ARG A 196 -8.34 -0.08 10.83
C ARG A 196 -8.18 -0.31 12.33
N ASN A 197 -9.08 -1.06 12.96
CA ASN A 197 -8.99 -1.35 14.38
C ASN A 197 -7.70 -2.12 14.73
N ASN A 198 -7.32 -3.08 13.88
CA ASN A 198 -6.09 -3.85 14.04
C ASN A 198 -4.85 -2.96 13.86
N ALA A 199 -4.85 -2.10 12.84
CA ALA A 199 -3.74 -1.18 12.57
C ALA A 199 -3.48 -0.24 13.76
N LEU A 200 -4.53 0.39 14.30
CA LEU A 200 -4.42 1.34 15.41
C LEU A 200 -3.89 0.72 16.72
N LYS A 201 -4.00 -0.60 16.87
CA LYS A 201 -3.51 -1.38 18.02
C LYS A 201 -2.17 -2.07 17.74
N SER A 202 -1.67 -2.00 16.50
CA SER A 202 -0.45 -2.71 16.08
C SER A 202 0.82 -1.90 16.39
N MET A 203 1.96 -2.57 16.26
CA MET A 203 3.29 -1.95 16.34
C MET A 203 3.53 -0.87 15.29
N LEU A 204 2.74 -0.81 14.23
CA LEU A 204 2.85 0.20 13.19
C LEU A 204 2.74 1.64 13.74
N PHE A 205 1.98 1.83 14.83
CA PHE A 205 1.68 3.12 15.42
C PHE A 205 2.00 3.20 16.93
N ASP A 206 2.71 2.22 17.47
CA ASP A 206 3.16 2.19 18.87
C ASP A 206 4.62 2.62 18.96
N ASN A 207 4.84 3.94 18.95
CA ASN A 207 6.17 4.53 18.97
C ASN A 207 6.96 4.23 20.25
N LEU A 208 6.27 4.10 21.41
CA LEU A 208 6.94 3.81 22.67
C LEU A 208 7.55 2.41 22.63
N LYS A 209 6.75 1.43 22.26
CA LYS A 209 7.22 0.04 22.14
C LYS A 209 8.27 -0.13 21.03
N TYR A 210 8.13 0.60 19.91
CA TYR A 210 9.16 0.63 18.89
C TYR A 210 10.49 1.18 19.44
N SER A 211 10.45 2.27 20.21
CA SER A 211 11.64 2.85 20.83
C SER A 211 12.31 1.90 21.81
N ASP A 212 11.53 1.20 22.63
CA ASP A 212 12.04 0.19 23.57
C ASP A 212 12.73 -0.96 22.84
N ASP A 213 12.11 -1.49 21.77
CA ASP A 213 12.70 -2.54 20.93
C ASP A 213 14.03 -2.06 20.29
N TYR A 214 14.05 -0.81 19.80
CA TYR A 214 15.21 -0.22 19.17
C TYR A 214 16.37 -0.02 20.17
N TYR A 215 16.11 0.58 21.34
CA TYR A 215 17.11 0.74 22.40
C TYR A 215 17.65 -0.61 22.91
N SER A 216 16.75 -1.60 23.06
CA SER A 216 17.15 -2.95 23.45
C SER A 216 18.11 -3.59 22.43
N LEU A 217 17.86 -3.37 21.13
CA LEU A 217 18.73 -3.86 20.07
C LEU A 217 20.10 -3.15 20.09
N LEU A 218 20.13 -1.82 20.19
CA LEU A 218 21.35 -1.03 20.27
C LEU A 218 22.20 -1.46 21.47
N THR A 219 21.60 -1.60 22.64
CA THR A 219 22.29 -2.03 23.86
C THR A 219 22.97 -3.39 23.69
N LYS A 220 22.33 -4.33 23.00
CA LYS A 220 22.91 -5.66 22.70
C LYS A 220 24.09 -5.59 21.71
N ILE A 221 24.08 -4.61 20.80
CA ILE A 221 25.17 -4.42 19.82
C ILE A 221 26.40 -3.80 20.48
N ILE A 222 26.18 -2.77 21.31
CA ILE A 222 27.25 -2.01 21.96
C ILE A 222 27.98 -2.82 23.05
N LYS A 223 27.26 -3.72 23.74
CA LYS A 223 27.84 -4.58 24.79
C LYS A 223 28.60 -5.81 24.27
N LYS A 224 28.69 -5.98 22.97
CA LYS A 224 29.51 -7.02 22.29
C LYS A 224 30.80 -6.45 21.79
#